data_147c9c3c47a2402435720566546b36d5
#
_entry.id   147c9c3c47a2402435720566546b36d5
#
_cell.length_a   1.000
_cell.length_b   1.000
_cell.length_c   1.000
_cell.angle_alpha   90.00
_cell.angle_beta   90.00
_cell.angle_gamma   90.00
#
_symmetry.space_group_name_H-M   'P 1'
#
loop_
_entity.id
_entity.type
_entity.pdbx_description
1 polymer ?
#
loop_
_entity_poly.entity_id
_entity_poly.type
_entity_poly.pdbx_seq_one_letter_code
_entity_poly.pdbx_strand_id
1 'polypeptide(L)'
;GIKKWVIFALNEESVLGGVRATEQLHIPAADVIGVGINGAGEAFAEFQKKEQTGFFGTIAVSSTNHGKESAANLVEWIKTGKQPPADTQTTGKLMVRGNWQEVRKELGI
;
A
#
# COMPACT_ATOMS: atom_id res chain seq x y z
N GLY A 1 17.64 6.03 25.06
CA GLY A 1 16.46 5.24 24.69
C GLY A 1 16.14 5.34 23.20
N ILE A 2 15.20 4.55 22.73
CA ILE A 2 14.73 4.55 21.33
C ILE A 2 14.06 5.89 21.03
N LYS A 3 14.48 6.54 19.96
CA LYS A 3 13.95 7.86 19.55
C LYS A 3 13.22 7.83 18.22
N LYS A 4 13.44 6.81 17.39
CA LYS A 4 12.84 6.69 16.06
C LYS A 4 12.22 5.31 15.90
N TRP A 5 11.09 5.26 15.23
CA TRP A 5 10.30 4.06 15.06
C TRP A 5 10.01 3.81 13.59
N VAL A 6 10.19 2.57 13.14
CA VAL A 6 9.74 2.12 11.82
C VAL A 6 8.68 1.06 12.04
N ILE A 7 7.54 1.23 11.37
CA ILE A 7 6.41 0.31 11.41
C ILE A 7 6.12 -0.15 9.99
N PHE A 8 6.17 -1.44 9.75
CA PHE A 8 5.77 -2.03 8.48
C PHE A 8 4.95 -3.30 8.72
N ALA A 9 4.02 -3.57 7.83
CA ALA A 9 3.16 -4.75 7.90
C ALA A 9 2.62 -5.12 6.51
N LEU A 10 1.82 -6.18 6.44
CA LEU A 10 1.26 -6.73 5.21
C LEU A 10 0.26 -5.79 4.51
N ASN A 11 -0.33 -4.86 5.24
CA ASN A 11 -1.37 -3.95 4.73
C ASN A 11 -1.39 -2.64 5.53
N GLU A 12 -2.15 -1.67 5.05
CA GLU A 12 -2.28 -0.36 5.68
C GLU A 12 -2.93 -0.43 7.06
N GLU A 13 -3.96 -1.26 7.24
CA GLU A 13 -4.69 -1.35 8.51
C GLU A 13 -3.77 -1.74 9.67
N SER A 14 -2.90 -2.74 9.42
CA SER A 14 -1.94 -3.19 10.42
C SER A 14 -0.90 -2.12 10.75
N VAL A 15 -0.40 -1.39 9.73
CA VAL A 15 0.52 -0.26 9.95
C VAL A 15 -0.17 0.86 10.72
N LEU A 16 -1.40 1.21 10.34
CA LEU A 16 -2.17 2.24 11.03
C LEU A 16 -2.45 1.87 12.49
N GLY A 17 -2.69 0.59 12.77
CA GLY A 17 -2.78 0.11 14.16
C GLY A 17 -1.52 0.44 14.96
N GLY A 18 -0.34 0.17 14.41
CA GLY A 18 0.94 0.54 15.02
C GLY A 18 1.12 2.06 15.16
N VAL A 19 0.76 2.83 14.12
CA VAL A 19 0.81 4.31 14.17
C VAL A 19 -0.10 4.84 15.29
N ARG A 20 -1.33 4.32 15.42
CA ARG A 20 -2.25 4.73 16.51
C ARG A 20 -1.68 4.39 17.90
N ALA A 21 -1.00 3.25 18.03
CA ALA A 21 -0.32 2.92 19.29
C ALA A 21 0.78 3.93 19.64
N THR A 22 1.56 4.39 18.65
CA THR A 22 2.57 5.44 18.90
C THR A 22 1.96 6.78 19.27
N GLU A 23 0.82 7.13 18.67
CA GLU A 23 0.07 8.34 19.02
C GLU A 23 -0.46 8.29 20.47
N GLN A 24 -0.99 7.13 20.91
CA GLN A 24 -1.44 6.93 22.28
C GLN A 24 -0.29 7.05 23.30
N LEU A 25 0.92 6.70 22.91
CA LEU A 25 2.12 6.84 23.71
C LEU A 25 2.75 8.25 23.62
N HIS A 26 2.08 9.18 22.93
CA HIS A 26 2.55 10.56 22.70
C HIS A 26 3.91 10.63 22.00
N ILE A 27 4.25 9.63 21.16
CA ILE A 27 5.44 9.67 20.33
C ILE A 27 5.19 10.63 19.16
N PRO A 28 6.06 11.63 18.95
CA PRO A 28 5.87 12.59 17.87
C PRO A 28 5.81 11.91 16.49
N ALA A 29 4.88 12.34 15.62
CA ALA A 29 4.75 11.79 14.27
C ALA A 29 6.04 11.88 13.46
N ALA A 30 6.87 12.91 13.69
CA ALA A 30 8.19 13.07 13.07
C ALA A 30 9.23 11.98 13.48
N ASP A 31 8.93 11.22 14.52
CA ASP A 31 9.77 10.14 15.02
C ASP A 31 9.27 8.75 14.58
N VAL A 32 8.20 8.71 13.76
CA VAL A 32 7.56 7.46 13.30
C VAL A 32 7.52 7.43 11.78
N ILE A 33 7.90 6.31 11.19
CA ILE A 33 7.75 6.02 9.76
C ILE A 33 6.97 4.73 9.62
N GLY A 34 5.68 4.86 9.27
CA GLY A 34 4.80 3.74 8.97
C GLY A 34 4.68 3.53 7.46
N VAL A 35 4.97 2.32 6.97
CA VAL A 35 4.86 1.97 5.55
C VAL A 35 4.03 0.72 5.37
N GLY A 36 2.97 0.83 4.57
CA GLY A 36 2.08 -0.27 4.23
C GLY A 36 2.25 -0.78 2.80
N ILE A 37 1.38 -1.68 2.42
CA ILE A 37 1.22 -2.19 1.06
C ILE A 37 -0.27 -2.18 0.74
N ASN A 38 -0.61 -1.94 -0.49
CA ASN A 38 -1.85 -2.06 -1.28
C ASN A 38 -2.20 -0.75 -2.00
N GLY A 39 -2.21 0.40 -1.34
CA GLY A 39 -2.73 1.65 -1.89
C GLY A 39 -4.26 1.69 -1.81
N ALA A 40 -4.82 1.30 -0.67
CA ALA A 40 -6.25 1.21 -0.43
C ALA A 40 -6.85 2.49 0.21
N GLY A 41 -8.15 2.44 0.50
CA GLY A 41 -8.91 3.57 1.02
C GLY A 41 -8.38 4.14 2.33
N GLU A 42 -7.84 3.29 3.19
CA GLU A 42 -7.27 3.66 4.48
C GLU A 42 -6.04 4.58 4.31
N ALA A 43 -5.18 4.28 3.33
CA ALA A 43 -4.04 5.13 3.00
C ALA A 43 -4.51 6.51 2.49
N PHE A 44 -5.53 6.54 1.62
CA PHE A 44 -6.08 7.80 1.11
C PHE A 44 -6.68 8.66 2.22
N ALA A 45 -7.44 8.04 3.11
CA ALA A 45 -8.01 8.73 4.27
C ALA A 45 -6.90 9.33 5.16
N GLU A 46 -5.79 8.60 5.35
CA GLU A 46 -4.67 9.06 6.14
C GLU A 46 -3.93 10.22 5.47
N PHE A 47 -3.71 10.18 4.15
CA PHE A 47 -3.08 11.27 3.40
C PHE A 47 -3.91 12.56 3.35
N GLN A 48 -5.23 12.46 3.48
CA GLN A 48 -6.14 13.61 3.49
C GLN A 48 -6.23 14.31 4.83
N LYS A 49 -5.71 13.75 5.91
CA LYS A 49 -5.72 14.39 7.21
C LYS A 49 -4.96 15.72 7.15
N LYS A 50 -5.48 16.73 7.87
CA LYS A 50 -4.84 18.04 7.95
C LYS A 50 -3.44 17.95 8.52
N GLU A 51 -3.26 17.17 9.58
CA GLU A 51 -1.99 16.98 10.25
C GLU A 51 -1.28 15.73 9.77
N GLN A 52 0.04 15.80 9.71
CA GLN A 52 0.87 14.64 9.39
C GLN A 52 0.84 13.67 10.57
N THR A 53 0.70 12.39 10.26
CA THR A 53 0.78 11.30 11.23
C THR A 53 2.06 10.48 11.00
N GLY A 54 2.30 9.48 11.82
CA GLY A 54 3.40 8.54 11.62
C GLY A 54 3.25 7.65 10.39
N PHE A 55 2.11 7.68 9.68
CA PHE A 55 1.93 6.96 8.42
C PHE A 55 2.62 7.73 7.28
N PHE A 56 3.79 7.24 6.90
CA PHE A 56 4.61 7.85 5.86
C PHE A 56 4.09 7.57 4.46
N GLY A 57 3.75 6.31 4.18
CA GLY A 57 3.34 5.92 2.84
C GLY A 57 2.95 4.45 2.71
N THR A 58 2.68 4.06 1.49
CA THR A 58 2.36 2.68 1.12
C THR A 58 2.96 2.34 -0.24
N ILE A 59 3.27 1.07 -0.47
CA ILE A 59 3.56 0.56 -1.80
C ILE A 59 2.23 0.23 -2.47
N ALA A 60 1.77 1.13 -3.31
CA ALA A 60 0.51 0.96 -4.02
C ALA A 60 0.65 -0.05 -5.16
N VAL A 61 -0.32 -0.94 -5.30
CA VAL A 61 -0.44 -1.93 -6.36
C VAL A 61 -1.81 -1.85 -6.99
N SER A 62 -1.94 -2.20 -8.28
CA SER A 62 -3.25 -2.21 -8.96
C SER A 62 -3.94 -3.55 -8.80
N SER A 63 -4.81 -3.68 -7.81
CA SER A 63 -5.66 -4.88 -7.63
C SER A 63 -6.54 -5.14 -8.85
N THR A 64 -7.01 -4.09 -9.53
CA THR A 64 -7.77 -4.19 -10.78
C THR A 64 -6.95 -4.86 -11.89
N ASN A 65 -5.70 -4.44 -12.07
CA ASN A 65 -4.82 -5.03 -13.07
C ASN A 65 -4.46 -6.48 -12.72
N HIS A 66 -4.19 -6.76 -11.45
CA HIS A 66 -3.96 -8.13 -10.96
C HIS A 66 -5.14 -9.04 -11.28
N GLY A 67 -6.36 -8.58 -10.98
CA GLY A 67 -7.58 -9.36 -11.28
C GLY A 67 -7.77 -9.60 -12.78
N LYS A 68 -7.58 -8.59 -13.61
CA LYS A 68 -7.69 -8.70 -15.08
C LYS A 68 -6.66 -9.66 -15.65
N GLU A 69 -5.40 -9.55 -15.23
CA GLU A 69 -4.31 -10.40 -15.70
C GLU A 69 -4.51 -11.86 -15.29
N SER A 70 -4.88 -12.09 -14.03
CA SER A 70 -5.18 -13.44 -13.54
C SER A 70 -6.34 -14.08 -14.29
N ALA A 71 -7.42 -13.33 -14.55
CA ALA A 71 -8.55 -13.82 -15.31
C ALA A 71 -8.16 -14.10 -16.78
N ALA A 72 -7.39 -13.22 -17.41
CA ALA A 72 -6.93 -13.41 -18.78
C ALA A 72 -6.05 -14.65 -18.91
N ASN A 73 -5.11 -14.83 -17.99
CA ASN A 73 -4.23 -16.01 -17.94
C ASN A 73 -5.03 -17.31 -17.76
N LEU A 74 -6.05 -17.31 -16.90
CA LEU A 74 -6.90 -18.47 -16.71
C LEU A 74 -7.72 -18.79 -17.97
N VAL A 75 -8.32 -17.79 -18.60
CA VAL A 75 -9.09 -17.96 -19.83
C VAL A 75 -8.21 -18.51 -20.97
N GLU A 76 -7.00 -17.97 -21.14
CA GLU A 76 -6.04 -18.43 -22.14
C GLU A 76 -5.65 -19.90 -21.89
N TRP A 77 -5.38 -20.26 -20.64
CA TRP A 77 -5.07 -21.64 -20.28
C TRP A 77 -6.21 -22.59 -20.60
N ILE A 78 -7.43 -22.24 -20.27
CA ILE A 78 -8.62 -23.06 -20.59
C ILE A 78 -8.79 -23.26 -22.10
N LYS A 79 -8.58 -22.19 -22.88
CA LYS A 79 -8.78 -22.22 -24.33
C LYS A 79 -7.67 -22.94 -25.09
N THR A 80 -6.44 -22.81 -24.68
CA THR A 80 -5.29 -23.25 -25.46
C THR A 80 -4.52 -24.40 -24.82
N GLY A 81 -4.78 -24.73 -23.55
CA GLY A 81 -3.99 -25.68 -22.76
C GLY A 81 -2.62 -25.12 -22.35
N LYS A 82 -2.27 -23.88 -22.74
CA LYS A 82 -1.00 -23.27 -22.38
C LYS A 82 -1.03 -22.75 -20.95
N GLN A 83 -0.28 -23.40 -20.08
CA GLN A 83 -0.17 -22.97 -18.69
C GLN A 83 0.50 -21.61 -18.58
N PRO A 84 -0.05 -20.68 -17.78
CA PRO A 84 0.59 -19.39 -17.50
C PRO A 84 1.91 -19.59 -16.74
N PRO A 85 2.80 -18.59 -16.72
CA PRO A 85 3.99 -18.62 -15.87
C PRO A 85 3.63 -18.92 -14.42
N ALA A 86 4.47 -19.70 -13.73
CA ALA A 86 4.27 -20.03 -12.31
C ALA A 86 4.38 -18.81 -11.40
N ASP A 87 5.07 -17.77 -11.84
CA ASP A 87 5.27 -16.52 -11.15
C ASP A 87 5.13 -15.34 -12.13
N THR A 88 4.29 -14.39 -11.77
CA THR A 88 4.14 -13.11 -12.49
C THR A 88 4.27 -12.00 -11.48
N GLN A 89 5.38 -11.29 -11.51
CA GLN A 89 5.64 -10.19 -10.59
C GLN A 89 5.07 -8.88 -11.11
N THR A 90 4.43 -8.13 -10.24
CA THR A 90 3.95 -6.78 -10.51
C THR A 90 4.76 -5.76 -9.75
N THR A 91 4.96 -4.59 -10.35
CA THR A 91 5.70 -3.51 -9.73
C THR A 91 4.75 -2.63 -8.93
N GLY A 92 5.05 -2.44 -7.65
CA GLY A 92 4.38 -1.44 -6.82
C GLY A 92 5.01 -0.06 -6.97
N LYS A 93 4.25 0.99 -6.64
CA LYS A 93 4.73 2.37 -6.60
C LYS A 93 4.65 2.93 -5.20
N LEU A 94 5.70 3.62 -4.78
CA LEU A 94 5.66 4.33 -3.50
C LEU A 94 4.68 5.49 -3.59
N MET A 95 3.66 5.41 -2.76
CA MET A 95 2.62 6.43 -2.60
C MET A 95 2.78 7.08 -1.23
N VAL A 96 2.90 8.40 -1.26
CA VAL A 96 3.04 9.24 -0.06
C VAL A 96 2.08 10.42 -0.14
N ARG A 97 1.95 11.18 0.93
CA ARG A 97 1.06 12.36 0.99
C ARG A 97 1.23 13.34 -0.18
N GLY A 98 2.44 13.51 -0.69
CA GLY A 98 2.74 14.47 -1.76
C GLY A 98 2.39 13.99 -3.17
N ASN A 99 2.20 12.69 -3.40
CA ASN A 99 1.99 12.13 -4.75
C ASN A 99 0.81 11.16 -4.87
N TRP A 100 0.04 10.94 -3.80
CA TRP A 100 -0.97 9.88 -3.79
C TRP A 100 -2.05 10.01 -4.87
N GLN A 101 -2.45 11.24 -5.23
CA GLN A 101 -3.46 11.48 -6.25
C GLN A 101 -2.96 11.10 -7.65
N GLU A 102 -1.69 11.42 -7.94
CA GLU A 102 -1.04 11.08 -9.20
C GLU A 102 -0.85 9.56 -9.32
N VAL A 103 -0.26 8.93 -8.30
CA VAL A 103 -0.03 7.48 -8.26
C VAL A 103 -1.36 6.72 -8.35
N ARG A 104 -2.40 7.18 -7.63
CA ARG A 104 -3.74 6.61 -7.71
C ARG A 104 -4.29 6.63 -9.14
N LYS A 105 -4.20 7.77 -9.81
CA LYS A 105 -4.66 7.93 -11.20
C LYS A 105 -3.87 7.04 -12.15
N GLU A 106 -2.56 6.99 -12.00
CA GLU A 106 -1.67 6.17 -12.84
C GLU A 106 -1.96 4.68 -12.72
N LEU A 107 -2.20 4.19 -11.51
CA LEU A 107 -2.49 2.78 -11.24
C LEU A 107 -3.96 2.40 -11.48
N GLY A 108 -4.85 3.37 -11.70
CA GLY A 108 -6.28 3.14 -11.90
C GLY A 108 -6.99 2.58 -10.66
N ILE A 109 -6.63 3.02 -9.49
CA ILE A 109 -7.16 2.57 -8.18
C ILE A 109 -7.89 3.69 -7.43
#